data_50d4251d84b09a6654460f5aaaf025fb
#
_entry.id   50d4251d84b09a6654460f5aaaf025fb
#
_cell.length_a   1.000
_cell.length_b   1.000
_cell.length_c   1.000
_cell.angle_alpha   90.00
_cell.angle_beta   90.00
_cell.angle_gamma   90.00
#
_symmetry.space_group_name_H-M   'P 1'
#
loop_
_entity.id
_entity.type
_entity.pdbx_description
1 polymer ?
#
loop_
_entity_poly.entity_id
_entity_poly.type
_entity_poly.pdbx_seq_one_letter_code
_entity_poly.pdbx_strand_id
1 'polypeptide(L)'
;DELKPGQEYKAVLHVGKILDLPKAFARFEFRFGVIRPNMEVAVDGLFAEDPDRPQAQILRGRVVTADAEEKALVEKVLEARQDGRALAIEWSHAPLGLYHQFVVRDIERREEASAVDLEWDGAPIRVDSRGRRAFEVPAKGEFKVVSIEPVLGETRHVLVRFSDSLAKDQDLKGLLIVENRPLTFEIEGNAVRIYSSEEFLGSFGVRVLAGIRNYLGRRLAEGLERQVTFESIRPQ
;
A
#
# COMPACT_ATOMS: atom_id res chain seq x y z
N ASP A 1 13.41 20.13 -29.97
CA ASP A 1 12.54 18.93 -30.01
C ASP A 1 12.45 18.37 -28.60
N GLU A 2 11.26 18.03 -28.15
CA GLU A 2 11.08 17.38 -26.86
C GLU A 2 11.68 15.96 -26.87
N LEU A 3 12.36 15.61 -25.79
CA LEU A 3 12.91 14.27 -25.61
C LEU A 3 11.78 13.26 -25.38
N LYS A 4 11.82 12.13 -26.09
CA LYS A 4 10.75 11.11 -25.97
C LYS A 4 11.01 10.19 -24.79
N PRO A 5 10.00 9.94 -23.94
CA PRO A 5 10.12 9.01 -22.82
C PRO A 5 10.57 7.62 -23.23
N GLY A 6 11.44 7.00 -22.44
CA GLY A 6 11.95 5.65 -22.65
C GLY A 6 12.97 5.50 -23.78
N GLN A 7 13.49 6.59 -24.33
CA GLN A 7 14.55 6.56 -25.32
C GLN A 7 15.91 6.93 -24.73
N GLU A 8 16.96 6.32 -25.28
CA GLU A 8 18.33 6.73 -25.03
C GLU A 8 18.73 7.85 -25.99
N TYR A 9 19.43 8.84 -25.45
CA TYR A 9 19.99 9.97 -26.20
C TYR A 9 21.48 10.05 -25.97
N LYS A 10 22.19 10.48 -27.04
CA LYS A 10 23.59 10.83 -26.96
C LYS A 10 23.72 12.36 -26.96
N ALA A 11 24.27 12.89 -25.89
CA ALA A 11 24.62 14.30 -25.82
C ALA A 11 26.11 14.51 -26.13
N VAL A 12 26.39 15.58 -26.85
CA VAL A 12 27.76 16.00 -27.18
C VAL A 12 27.93 17.44 -26.76
N LEU A 13 28.74 17.63 -25.73
CA LEU A 13 29.09 18.96 -25.22
C LEU A 13 30.43 19.41 -25.79
N HIS A 14 30.43 20.49 -26.56
CA HIS A 14 31.63 21.09 -27.12
C HIS A 14 32.25 22.09 -26.10
N VAL A 15 32.88 21.58 -25.07
CA VAL A 15 33.44 22.39 -23.97
C VAL A 15 34.53 23.33 -24.44
N GLY A 16 35.32 22.94 -25.48
CA GLY A 16 36.34 23.79 -26.08
C GLY A 16 35.81 25.06 -26.78
N LYS A 17 34.47 25.19 -26.95
CA LYS A 17 33.84 26.43 -27.44
C LYS A 17 33.56 27.44 -26.30
N ILE A 18 33.62 26.96 -25.05
CA ILE A 18 33.21 27.72 -23.84
C ILE A 18 34.46 28.03 -22.99
N LEU A 19 35.41 27.09 -22.97
CA LEU A 19 36.63 27.17 -22.16
C LEU A 19 37.85 26.86 -23.05
N ASP A 20 38.96 27.51 -22.79
CA ASP A 20 40.24 27.20 -23.45
C ASP A 20 40.86 25.95 -22.79
N LEU A 21 40.68 24.79 -23.47
CA LEU A 21 41.09 23.48 -22.98
C LEU A 21 41.93 22.74 -24.02
N PRO A 22 42.84 21.84 -23.58
CA PRO A 22 43.52 20.92 -24.48
C PRO A 22 42.55 20.15 -25.37
N LYS A 23 42.89 19.92 -26.63
CA LYS A 23 42.00 19.27 -27.64
C LYS A 23 41.37 17.95 -27.17
N ALA A 24 42.09 17.20 -26.32
CA ALA A 24 41.57 15.97 -25.73
C ALA A 24 40.33 16.14 -24.85
N PHE A 25 40.12 17.34 -24.29
CA PHE A 25 39.00 17.67 -23.39
C PHE A 25 37.99 18.63 -24.04
N ALA A 26 38.22 19.01 -25.28
CA ALA A 26 37.37 19.97 -26.01
C ALA A 26 35.96 19.44 -26.32
N ARG A 27 35.77 18.11 -26.30
CA ARG A 27 34.50 17.44 -26.60
C ARG A 27 34.22 16.36 -25.57
N PHE A 28 33.06 16.47 -24.92
CA PHE A 28 32.57 15.48 -23.97
C PHE A 28 31.30 14.83 -24.51
N GLU A 29 31.26 13.49 -24.52
CA GLU A 29 30.10 12.72 -24.96
C GLU A 29 29.58 11.87 -23.81
N PHE A 30 28.26 11.90 -23.62
CA PHE A 30 27.59 11.01 -22.68
C PHE A 30 26.25 10.53 -23.22
N ARG A 31 25.79 9.42 -22.69
CA ARG A 31 24.44 8.89 -22.97
C ARG A 31 23.57 9.03 -21.76
N PHE A 32 22.31 9.29 -21.96
CA PHE A 32 21.30 9.30 -20.91
C PHE A 32 19.98 8.76 -21.47
N GLY A 33 19.19 8.11 -20.60
CA GLY A 33 17.85 7.66 -20.91
C GLY A 33 16.81 8.63 -20.35
N VAL A 34 15.71 8.80 -21.07
CA VAL A 34 14.55 9.53 -20.56
C VAL A 34 13.65 8.51 -19.87
N ILE A 35 13.31 8.76 -18.61
CA ILE A 35 12.45 7.88 -17.82
C ILE A 35 11.08 7.78 -18.50
N ARG A 36 10.49 6.59 -18.51
CA ARG A 36 9.09 6.42 -18.90
C ARG A 36 8.21 6.84 -17.73
N PRO A 37 7.25 7.73 -17.95
CA PRO A 37 6.25 8.03 -16.94
C PRO A 37 5.56 6.74 -16.49
N ASN A 38 5.52 6.51 -15.20
CA ASN A 38 4.86 5.37 -14.57
C ASN A 38 4.34 5.78 -13.21
N MET A 39 3.26 5.14 -12.77
CA MET A 39 2.77 5.27 -11.40
C MET A 39 2.34 3.92 -10.86
N GLU A 40 2.49 3.75 -9.57
CA GLU A 40 2.00 2.61 -8.80
C GLU A 40 1.06 3.12 -7.71
N VAL A 41 -0.12 2.52 -7.60
CA VAL A 41 -1.08 2.78 -6.53
C VAL A 41 -1.06 1.58 -5.58
N ALA A 42 -0.54 1.79 -4.38
CA ALA A 42 -0.54 0.78 -3.32
C ALA A 42 -1.49 1.19 -2.20
N VAL A 43 -2.30 0.24 -1.74
CA VAL A 43 -3.27 0.47 -0.66
C VAL A 43 -2.88 -0.37 0.55
N ASP A 44 -2.69 0.30 1.67
CA ASP A 44 -2.28 -0.33 2.93
C ASP A 44 -3.46 -1.05 3.61
N GLY A 45 -4.68 -0.60 3.37
CA GLY A 45 -5.92 -1.22 3.85
C GLY A 45 -6.90 -0.26 4.49
N LEU A 46 -8.00 -0.84 4.99
CA LEU A 46 -9.05 -0.16 5.72
C LEU A 46 -8.75 -0.21 7.23
N PHE A 47 -8.91 0.91 7.94
CA PHE A 47 -8.62 1.06 9.36
C PHE A 47 -9.76 1.77 10.05
N ALA A 48 -10.00 1.47 11.33
CA ALA A 48 -10.81 2.36 12.14
C ALA A 48 -10.09 3.72 12.27
N GLU A 49 -10.80 4.81 12.04
CA GLU A 49 -10.27 6.16 12.22
C GLU A 49 -9.87 6.41 13.66
N ASP A 50 -10.72 5.95 14.58
CA ASP A 50 -10.56 6.01 16.02
C ASP A 50 -10.87 4.60 16.58
N PRO A 51 -10.00 4.01 17.40
CA PRO A 51 -10.25 2.70 18.04
C PRO A 51 -11.56 2.66 18.82
N ASP A 52 -11.99 3.79 19.40
CA ASP A 52 -13.22 3.89 20.17
C ASP A 52 -14.46 4.12 19.31
N ARG A 53 -14.27 4.40 18.01
CA ARG A 53 -15.33 4.60 17.00
C ARG A 53 -15.12 3.73 15.78
N PRO A 54 -15.22 2.41 15.89
CA PRO A 54 -14.91 1.47 14.79
C PRO A 54 -15.87 1.58 13.59
N GLN A 55 -16.98 2.31 13.72
CA GLN A 55 -17.88 2.61 12.60
C GLN A 55 -17.33 3.65 11.63
N ALA A 56 -16.48 4.58 12.11
CA ALA A 56 -15.77 5.53 11.27
C ALA A 56 -14.47 4.89 10.77
N GLN A 57 -14.32 4.78 9.47
CA GLN A 57 -13.19 4.09 8.83
C GLN A 57 -12.43 5.03 7.91
N ILE A 58 -11.18 4.72 7.68
CA ILE A 58 -10.31 5.37 6.70
C ILE A 58 -9.63 4.32 5.84
N LEU A 59 -9.40 4.64 4.56
CA LEU A 59 -8.57 3.84 3.66
C LEU A 59 -7.24 4.57 3.46
N ARG A 60 -6.13 3.90 3.73
CA ARG A 60 -4.78 4.46 3.57
C ARG A 60 -4.06 3.82 2.40
N GLY A 61 -3.24 4.61 1.76
CA GLY A 61 -2.39 4.11 0.69
C GLY A 61 -1.39 5.16 0.21
N ARG A 62 -0.75 4.84 -0.90
CA ARG A 62 0.25 5.71 -1.52
C ARG A 62 0.23 5.60 -3.03
N VAL A 63 0.61 6.66 -3.68
CA VAL A 63 0.97 6.73 -5.09
C VAL A 63 2.47 6.97 -5.19
N VAL A 64 3.16 6.16 -5.96
CA VAL A 64 4.59 6.32 -6.27
C VAL A 64 4.71 6.60 -7.75
N THR A 65 5.43 7.67 -8.10
CA THR A 65 5.65 8.09 -9.50
C THR A 65 7.10 7.87 -9.89
N ALA A 66 7.35 7.61 -11.17
CA ALA A 66 8.70 7.39 -11.70
C ALA A 66 9.51 8.70 -11.78
N ASP A 67 8.84 9.85 -11.86
CA ASP A 67 9.45 11.18 -11.88
C ASP A 67 8.72 12.10 -10.92
N ALA A 68 9.35 13.22 -10.58
CA ALA A 68 8.76 14.25 -9.72
C ALA A 68 7.54 14.89 -10.39
N GLU A 69 6.40 14.83 -9.72
CA GLU A 69 5.14 15.34 -10.24
C GLU A 69 4.59 16.50 -9.40
N GLU A 70 3.83 17.36 -10.06
CA GLU A 70 3.13 18.44 -9.37
C GLU A 70 2.02 17.89 -8.47
N LYS A 71 2.03 18.28 -7.20
CA LYS A 71 1.06 17.83 -6.19
C LYS A 71 -0.38 17.93 -6.66
N ALA A 72 -0.78 19.09 -7.21
CA ALA A 72 -2.12 19.35 -7.69
C ALA A 72 -2.55 18.47 -8.89
N LEU A 73 -1.61 17.87 -9.62
CA LEU A 73 -1.90 16.91 -10.67
C LEU A 73 -2.03 15.49 -10.10
N VAL A 74 -1.17 15.13 -9.14
CA VAL A 74 -1.24 13.84 -8.45
C VAL A 74 -2.54 13.70 -7.68
N GLU A 75 -3.02 14.76 -7.04
CA GLU A 75 -4.30 14.75 -6.31
C GLU A 75 -5.52 14.46 -7.19
N LYS A 76 -5.38 14.59 -8.51
CA LYS A 76 -6.45 14.30 -9.50
C LYS A 76 -6.42 12.86 -10.02
N VAL A 77 -5.40 12.07 -9.67
CA VAL A 77 -5.28 10.70 -10.20
C VAL A 77 -6.16 9.69 -9.48
N LEU A 78 -6.69 10.03 -8.28
CA LEU A 78 -7.54 9.14 -7.50
C LEU A 78 -8.93 9.71 -7.29
N GLU A 79 -9.92 8.84 -7.38
CA GLU A 79 -11.27 9.06 -6.89
C GLU A 79 -11.68 7.92 -5.97
N ALA A 80 -12.42 8.24 -4.91
CA ALA A 80 -12.98 7.26 -3.99
C ALA A 80 -14.46 7.48 -3.79
N ARG A 81 -15.23 6.40 -3.75
CA ARG A 81 -16.69 6.43 -3.57
C ARG A 81 -17.14 5.31 -2.63
N GLN A 82 -18.12 5.58 -1.79
CA GLN A 82 -18.86 4.56 -1.04
C GLN A 82 -20.32 4.63 -1.45
N ASP A 83 -20.85 3.55 -2.03
CA ASP A 83 -22.22 3.45 -2.55
C ASP A 83 -22.60 4.63 -3.47
N GLY A 84 -21.69 5.02 -4.35
CA GLY A 84 -21.85 6.13 -5.28
C GLY A 84 -21.58 7.54 -4.71
N ARG A 85 -21.50 7.71 -3.38
CA ARG A 85 -21.13 8.98 -2.72
C ARG A 85 -19.62 9.20 -2.82
N ALA A 86 -19.19 10.32 -3.36
CA ALA A 86 -17.79 10.71 -3.37
C ALA A 86 -17.27 10.90 -1.94
N LEU A 87 -16.04 10.44 -1.69
CA LEU A 87 -15.33 10.54 -0.43
C LEU A 87 -14.18 11.54 -0.54
N ALA A 88 -13.86 12.21 0.57
CA ALA A 88 -12.72 13.10 0.65
C ALA A 88 -11.40 12.30 0.66
N ILE A 89 -10.40 12.79 -0.08
CA ILE A 89 -9.04 12.23 -0.08
C ILE A 89 -8.09 13.31 0.43
N GLU A 90 -7.43 13.03 1.54
CA GLU A 90 -6.37 13.87 2.10
C GLU A 90 -5.02 13.38 1.61
N TRP A 91 -4.14 14.31 1.23
CA TRP A 91 -2.84 13.99 0.68
C TRP A 91 -1.69 14.53 1.52
N SER A 92 -0.60 13.76 1.54
CA SER A 92 0.69 14.16 2.07
C SER A 92 1.79 13.79 1.07
N HIS A 93 2.59 14.76 0.67
CA HIS A 93 3.58 14.61 -0.39
C HIS A 93 5.00 14.71 0.16
N ALA A 94 5.85 13.76 -0.21
CA ALA A 94 7.27 13.83 0.09
C ALA A 94 7.95 14.98 -0.68
N PRO A 95 9.02 15.58 -0.12
CA PRO A 95 9.68 16.75 -0.72
C PRO A 95 10.17 16.54 -2.15
N LEU A 96 10.58 15.32 -2.50
CA LEU A 96 11.08 15.00 -3.84
C LEU A 96 9.99 14.80 -4.90
N GLY A 97 8.70 14.83 -4.54
CA GLY A 97 7.59 14.69 -5.48
C GLY A 97 7.45 13.32 -6.16
N LEU A 98 8.06 12.28 -5.58
CA LEU A 98 8.00 10.89 -6.08
C LEU A 98 7.07 10.01 -5.25
N TYR A 99 6.74 10.42 -4.04
CA TYR A 99 6.03 9.63 -3.06
C TYR A 99 4.89 10.43 -2.44
N HIS A 100 3.67 9.94 -2.59
CA HIS A 100 2.46 10.64 -2.23
C HIS A 100 1.57 9.72 -1.41
N GLN A 101 1.39 10.00 -0.14
CA GLN A 101 0.47 9.28 0.73
C GLN A 101 -0.93 9.88 0.61
N PHE A 102 -1.94 9.02 0.66
CA PHE A 102 -3.33 9.42 0.70
C PHE A 102 -4.11 8.74 1.82
N VAL A 103 -5.12 9.43 2.30
CA VAL A 103 -6.10 8.92 3.26
C VAL A 103 -7.48 9.26 2.74
N VAL A 104 -8.27 8.24 2.39
CA VAL A 104 -9.69 8.41 2.10
C VAL A 104 -10.44 8.47 3.41
N ARG A 105 -11.23 9.52 3.60
CA ARG A 105 -11.99 9.78 4.83
C ARG A 105 -13.49 9.57 4.64
N ASP A 106 -14.24 9.74 5.72
CA ASP A 106 -15.70 9.67 5.76
C ASP A 106 -16.28 8.33 5.29
N ILE A 107 -15.52 7.25 5.46
CA ILE A 107 -15.99 5.88 5.24
C ILE A 107 -16.78 5.45 6.48
N GLU A 108 -18.01 5.05 6.29
CA GLU A 108 -18.90 4.65 7.36
C GLU A 108 -19.32 3.17 7.24
N ARG A 109 -19.22 2.45 8.34
CA ARG A 109 -19.88 1.14 8.47
C ARG A 109 -21.38 1.36 8.64
N ARG A 110 -22.17 0.68 7.84
CA ARG A 110 -23.64 0.75 7.84
C ARG A 110 -24.26 -0.49 8.47
N GLU A 111 -25.58 -0.56 8.54
CA GLU A 111 -26.28 -1.76 9.02
C GLU A 111 -26.00 -2.98 8.13
N GLU A 112 -25.82 -2.75 6.84
CA GLU A 112 -25.39 -3.76 5.86
C GLU A 112 -23.95 -3.51 5.43
N ALA A 113 -23.27 -4.57 5.00
CA ALA A 113 -21.94 -4.45 4.40
C ALA A 113 -22.00 -3.62 3.12
N SER A 114 -20.98 -2.80 2.89
CA SER A 114 -20.86 -1.93 1.72
C SER A 114 -19.46 -2.04 1.13
N ALA A 115 -19.13 -1.23 0.12
CA ALA A 115 -17.81 -1.20 -0.46
C ALA A 115 -17.33 0.23 -0.71
N VAL A 116 -16.04 0.45 -0.56
CA VAL A 116 -15.34 1.63 -1.07
C VAL A 116 -14.71 1.25 -2.41
N ASP A 117 -15.13 1.94 -3.45
CA ASP A 117 -14.50 1.88 -4.77
C ASP A 117 -13.40 2.95 -4.84
N LEU A 118 -12.17 2.52 -5.07
CA LEU A 118 -11.04 3.40 -5.37
C LEU A 118 -10.72 3.24 -6.85
N GLU A 119 -10.78 4.33 -7.58
CA GLU A 119 -10.47 4.40 -9.02
C GLU A 119 -9.27 5.30 -9.25
N TRP A 120 -8.43 4.97 -10.23
CA TRP A 120 -7.30 5.81 -10.62
C TRP A 120 -7.17 5.95 -12.12
N ASP A 121 -6.76 7.15 -12.52
CA ASP A 121 -6.40 7.50 -13.89
C ASP A 121 -5.12 8.34 -13.88
N GLY A 122 -4.06 7.84 -14.49
CA GLY A 122 -2.77 8.53 -14.59
C GLY A 122 -2.73 9.67 -15.60
N ALA A 123 -3.80 9.91 -16.37
CA ALA A 123 -3.83 10.93 -17.40
C ALA A 123 -3.42 12.35 -16.92
N PRO A 124 -3.81 12.82 -15.70
CA PRO A 124 -3.36 14.12 -15.21
C PRO A 124 -1.84 14.29 -15.13
N ILE A 125 -1.10 13.21 -14.89
CA ILE A 125 0.37 13.17 -14.82
C ILE A 125 0.99 12.49 -16.06
N ARG A 126 0.25 12.40 -17.18
CA ARG A 126 0.69 11.82 -18.46
C ARG A 126 1.13 10.35 -18.38
N VAL A 127 0.60 9.59 -17.45
CA VAL A 127 0.83 8.16 -17.27
C VAL A 127 -0.35 7.39 -17.85
N ASP A 128 -0.08 6.42 -18.70
CA ASP A 128 -1.08 5.49 -19.22
C ASP A 128 -1.29 4.33 -18.23
N SER A 129 -1.96 4.63 -17.12
CA SER A 129 -2.32 3.66 -16.09
C SER A 129 -3.70 3.98 -15.55
N ARG A 130 -4.61 3.00 -15.63
CA ARG A 130 -5.97 3.09 -15.11
C ARG A 130 -6.33 1.84 -14.37
N GLY A 131 -7.14 1.98 -13.35
CA GLY A 131 -7.64 0.82 -12.64
C GLY A 131 -8.70 1.18 -11.61
N ARG A 132 -9.26 0.12 -11.02
CA ARG A 132 -10.25 0.19 -9.96
C ARG A 132 -10.05 -0.95 -8.99
N ARG A 133 -10.25 -0.69 -7.72
CA ARG A 133 -10.28 -1.70 -6.66
C ARG A 133 -11.40 -1.41 -5.66
N ALA A 134 -12.19 -2.43 -5.33
CA ALA A 134 -13.21 -2.35 -4.31
C ALA A 134 -12.66 -2.89 -2.98
N PHE A 135 -12.97 -2.20 -1.89
CA PHE A 135 -12.63 -2.59 -0.51
C PHE A 135 -13.92 -2.79 0.27
N GLU A 136 -14.12 -3.98 0.76
CA GLU A 136 -15.31 -4.29 1.56
C GLU A 136 -15.27 -3.56 2.89
N VAL A 137 -16.36 -2.86 3.21
CA VAL A 137 -16.62 -2.22 4.51
C VAL A 137 -17.62 -3.10 5.25
N PRO A 138 -17.21 -3.79 6.33
CA PRO A 138 -18.10 -4.67 7.09
C PRO A 138 -19.31 -3.94 7.68
N ALA A 139 -20.41 -4.64 7.88
CA ALA A 139 -21.59 -4.11 8.55
C ALA A 139 -21.27 -3.66 9.99
N LYS A 140 -22.09 -2.75 10.55
CA LYS A 140 -21.98 -2.37 11.95
C LYS A 140 -22.11 -3.59 12.86
N GLY A 141 -21.19 -3.68 13.82
CA GLY A 141 -21.19 -4.78 14.78
C GLY A 141 -20.72 -6.12 14.23
N GLU A 142 -20.36 -6.23 12.95
CA GLU A 142 -19.68 -7.40 12.41
C GLU A 142 -18.21 -7.38 12.78
N PHE A 143 -17.73 -8.43 13.46
CA PHE A 143 -16.32 -8.60 13.75
C PHE A 143 -15.78 -9.75 12.91
N LYS A 144 -14.92 -9.42 11.94
CA LYS A 144 -14.33 -10.38 10.99
C LYS A 144 -12.90 -10.05 10.60
N VAL A 145 -12.23 -11.03 9.96
CA VAL A 145 -10.96 -10.83 9.30
C VAL A 145 -11.18 -10.06 7.99
N VAL A 146 -10.46 -8.96 7.80
CA VAL A 146 -10.54 -8.12 6.60
C VAL A 146 -9.47 -8.49 5.59
N SER A 147 -8.23 -8.70 6.04
CA SER A 147 -7.12 -9.10 5.16
C SER A 147 -6.07 -9.95 5.88
N ILE A 148 -5.37 -10.78 5.09
CA ILE A 148 -4.16 -11.50 5.48
C ILE A 148 -3.15 -11.25 4.36
N GLU A 149 -2.03 -10.60 4.68
CA GLU A 149 -1.08 -10.09 3.70
C GLU A 149 0.36 -10.36 4.11
N PRO A 150 1.28 -10.66 3.16
CA PRO A 150 2.71 -10.69 3.42
C PRO A 150 3.23 -9.25 3.51
N VAL A 151 4.10 -8.97 4.46
CA VAL A 151 4.85 -7.71 4.54
C VAL A 151 6.32 -8.00 4.28
N LEU A 152 6.83 -7.40 3.20
CA LEU A 152 8.22 -7.48 2.76
C LEU A 152 8.93 -6.22 3.27
N GLY A 153 9.72 -6.34 4.32
CA GLY A 153 10.48 -5.25 4.91
C GLY A 153 11.79 -5.77 5.49
N GLU A 154 12.45 -5.00 6.36
CA GLU A 154 13.62 -5.44 7.11
C GLU A 154 13.34 -6.73 7.91
N THR A 155 12.13 -6.83 8.44
CA THR A 155 11.63 -8.04 9.07
C THR A 155 10.37 -8.50 8.35
N ARG A 156 10.44 -9.66 7.68
CA ARG A 156 9.30 -10.26 7.01
C ARG A 156 8.30 -10.78 8.03
N HIS A 157 7.03 -10.47 7.84
CA HIS A 157 5.96 -10.92 8.72
C HIS A 157 4.63 -11.04 7.97
N VAL A 158 3.71 -11.81 8.52
CA VAL A 158 2.32 -11.84 8.06
C VAL A 158 1.53 -10.81 8.84
N LEU A 159 0.77 -9.98 8.13
CA LEU A 159 -0.13 -8.99 8.71
C LEU A 159 -1.57 -9.44 8.54
N VAL A 160 -2.25 -9.65 9.66
CA VAL A 160 -3.67 -9.97 9.70
C VAL A 160 -4.44 -8.75 10.20
N ARG A 161 -5.40 -8.25 9.41
CA ARG A 161 -6.27 -7.12 9.79
C ARG A 161 -7.67 -7.59 10.07
N PHE A 162 -8.27 -6.97 11.08
CA PHE A 162 -9.64 -7.22 11.51
C PHE A 162 -10.50 -5.96 11.31
N SER A 163 -11.81 -6.14 11.31
CA SER A 163 -12.77 -5.04 11.20
C SER A 163 -12.81 -4.10 12.41
N ASP A 164 -12.38 -4.58 13.57
CA ASP A 164 -12.38 -3.85 14.83
C ASP A 164 -11.02 -3.97 15.53
N SER A 165 -10.69 -3.02 16.38
CA SER A 165 -9.54 -3.13 17.26
C SER A 165 -9.63 -4.36 18.16
N LEU A 166 -8.50 -4.99 18.43
CA LEU A 166 -8.42 -6.22 19.21
C LEU A 166 -8.27 -5.95 20.71
N ALA A 167 -8.73 -6.88 21.53
CA ALA A 167 -8.37 -6.92 22.94
C ALA A 167 -6.87 -7.17 23.07
N LYS A 168 -6.16 -6.29 23.81
CA LYS A 168 -4.70 -6.35 23.95
C LYS A 168 -4.21 -7.49 24.85
N ASP A 169 -5.05 -7.94 25.75
CA ASP A 169 -4.76 -8.91 26.82
C ASP A 169 -5.10 -10.36 26.46
N GLN A 170 -5.18 -10.69 25.16
CA GLN A 170 -5.53 -12.04 24.72
C GLN A 170 -4.29 -12.83 24.24
N ASP A 171 -4.30 -14.13 24.55
CA ASP A 171 -3.33 -15.07 23.97
C ASP A 171 -3.82 -15.51 22.59
N LEU A 172 -2.98 -15.28 21.58
CA LEU A 172 -3.25 -15.65 20.20
C LEU A 172 -2.67 -17.02 19.80
N LYS A 173 -1.95 -17.69 20.72
CA LYS A 173 -1.44 -19.04 20.47
C LYS A 173 -2.58 -20.02 20.23
N GLY A 174 -2.47 -20.78 19.14
CA GLY A 174 -3.51 -21.69 18.71
C GLY A 174 -4.72 -21.04 18.03
N LEU A 175 -4.85 -19.71 18.05
CA LEU A 175 -5.87 -18.98 17.29
C LEU A 175 -5.35 -18.44 15.96
N LEU A 176 -4.04 -18.22 15.87
CA LEU A 176 -3.33 -17.87 14.64
C LEU A 176 -2.30 -18.94 14.35
N ILE A 177 -2.38 -19.55 13.19
CA ILE A 177 -1.54 -20.70 12.82
C ILE A 177 -0.94 -20.43 11.44
N VAL A 178 0.38 -20.56 11.34
CA VAL A 178 1.12 -20.59 10.08
C VAL A 178 1.97 -21.86 10.10
N GLU A 179 1.57 -22.83 9.30
CA GLU A 179 2.22 -24.12 9.06
C GLU A 179 3.36 -24.50 10.02
N ASN A 180 3.05 -25.16 11.13
CA ASN A 180 3.98 -25.81 12.08
C ASN A 180 5.22 -25.00 12.49
N ARG A 181 5.12 -23.67 12.52
CA ARG A 181 6.20 -22.75 12.88
C ARG A 181 6.02 -22.18 14.27
N PRO A 182 7.10 -21.95 15.02
CA PRO A 182 7.05 -21.16 16.23
C PRO A 182 6.75 -19.70 15.89
N LEU A 183 5.66 -19.17 16.44
CA LEU A 183 5.16 -17.84 16.14
C LEU A 183 5.23 -16.92 17.35
N THR A 184 5.49 -15.64 17.08
CA THR A 184 5.29 -14.52 18.01
C THR A 184 4.32 -13.53 17.41
N PHE A 185 3.52 -12.88 18.27
CA PHE A 185 2.42 -12.02 17.87
C PHE A 185 2.56 -10.64 18.48
N GLU A 186 2.28 -9.61 17.67
CA GLU A 186 2.20 -8.23 18.11
C GLU A 186 0.84 -7.68 17.71
N ILE A 187 0.04 -7.23 18.69
CA ILE A 187 -1.28 -6.64 18.46
C ILE A 187 -1.12 -5.12 18.41
N GLU A 188 -1.52 -4.52 17.30
CA GLU A 188 -1.55 -3.08 17.10
C GLU A 188 -2.91 -2.64 16.52
N GLY A 189 -3.75 -2.07 17.39
CA GLY A 189 -5.10 -1.65 17.01
C GLY A 189 -5.94 -2.82 16.48
N ASN A 190 -6.31 -2.77 15.21
CA ASN A 190 -7.08 -3.80 14.52
C ASN A 190 -6.21 -4.80 13.75
N ALA A 191 -4.90 -4.81 13.96
CA ALA A 191 -3.97 -5.66 13.26
C ALA A 191 -3.17 -6.56 14.19
N VAL A 192 -2.77 -7.72 13.69
CA VAL A 192 -1.78 -8.61 14.30
C VAL A 192 -0.63 -8.80 13.33
N ARG A 193 0.58 -8.48 13.77
CA ARG A 193 1.81 -8.89 13.10
C ARG A 193 2.24 -10.26 13.61
N ILE A 194 2.45 -11.18 12.70
CA ILE A 194 2.88 -12.55 12.98
C ILE A 194 4.32 -12.69 12.52
N TYR A 195 5.22 -12.90 13.45
CA TYR A 195 6.62 -13.18 13.20
C TYR A 195 6.92 -14.65 13.43
N SER A 196 7.96 -15.15 12.80
CA SER A 196 8.50 -16.48 13.02
C SER A 196 10.01 -16.39 13.23
N SER A 197 10.56 -17.31 14.06
CA SER A 197 12.01 -17.52 14.18
C SER A 197 12.63 -18.05 12.89
N GLU A 198 11.82 -18.69 12.04
CA GLU A 198 12.22 -19.12 10.70
C GLU A 198 11.78 -18.09 9.68
N GLU A 199 12.65 -17.75 8.73
CA GLU A 199 12.33 -16.75 7.70
C GLU A 199 11.13 -17.20 6.85
N PHE A 200 10.23 -16.25 6.55
CA PHE A 200 9.12 -16.49 5.64
C PHE A 200 9.63 -16.46 4.19
N LEU A 201 9.65 -17.63 3.54
CA LEU A 201 10.03 -17.83 2.14
C LEU A 201 9.02 -18.75 1.45
N GLY A 202 8.57 -18.38 0.25
CA GLY A 202 7.60 -19.17 -0.50
C GLY A 202 6.16 -18.95 -0.05
N SER A 203 5.30 -19.95 -0.26
CA SER A 203 3.86 -19.89 0.04
C SER A 203 3.51 -20.69 1.27
N PHE A 204 2.68 -20.12 2.15
CA PHE A 204 2.22 -20.75 3.40
C PHE A 204 0.72 -20.58 3.58
N GLY A 205 0.09 -21.57 4.17
CA GLY A 205 -1.27 -21.46 4.68
C GLY A 205 -1.28 -20.70 6.01
N VAL A 206 -2.06 -19.62 6.06
CA VAL A 206 -2.32 -18.86 7.29
C VAL A 206 -3.76 -19.12 7.70
N ARG A 207 -3.97 -19.61 8.91
CA ARG A 207 -5.28 -19.86 9.49
C ARG A 207 -5.53 -18.96 10.67
N VAL A 208 -6.64 -18.24 10.60
CA VAL A 208 -7.21 -17.45 11.71
C VAL A 208 -8.40 -18.23 12.21
N LEU A 209 -8.39 -18.68 13.44
CA LEU A 209 -9.47 -19.45 14.03
C LEU A 209 -10.48 -18.55 14.74
N ALA A 210 -11.71 -19.03 14.88
CA ALA A 210 -12.73 -18.39 15.70
C ALA A 210 -12.27 -18.25 17.15
N GLY A 211 -12.79 -17.23 17.86
CA GLY A 211 -12.50 -17.02 19.28
C GLY A 211 -11.60 -15.85 19.61
N ILE A 212 -10.88 -15.27 18.63
CA ILE A 212 -10.18 -13.98 18.80
C ILE A 212 -11.18 -12.93 19.24
N ARG A 213 -10.80 -12.06 20.20
CA ARG A 213 -11.70 -11.05 20.76
C ARG A 213 -11.36 -9.64 20.28
N ASN A 214 -12.38 -8.86 19.96
CA ASN A 214 -12.22 -7.42 19.78
C ASN A 214 -12.21 -6.69 21.15
N TYR A 215 -11.94 -5.39 21.15
CA TYR A 215 -11.84 -4.53 22.34
C TYR A 215 -13.14 -4.47 23.17
N LEU A 216 -14.31 -4.77 22.55
CA LEU A 216 -15.61 -4.89 23.25
C LEU A 216 -15.85 -6.31 23.81
N GLY A 217 -14.88 -7.23 23.68
CA GLY A 217 -15.01 -8.63 24.13
C GLY A 217 -15.79 -9.52 23.17
N ARG A 218 -16.26 -9.02 22.02
CA ARG A 218 -16.93 -9.82 20.98
C ARG A 218 -15.92 -10.78 20.35
N ARG A 219 -16.33 -12.04 20.20
CA ARG A 219 -15.50 -13.08 19.58
C ARG A 219 -15.68 -13.12 18.07
N LEU A 220 -14.57 -13.36 17.35
CA LEU A 220 -14.60 -13.74 15.95
C LEU A 220 -15.44 -15.03 15.81
N ALA A 221 -16.53 -14.94 15.05
CA ALA A 221 -17.47 -16.05 14.89
C ALA A 221 -16.95 -17.10 13.90
N GLU A 222 -16.37 -16.63 12.80
CA GLU A 222 -15.86 -17.47 11.72
C GLU A 222 -14.38 -17.23 11.50
N GLY A 223 -13.62 -18.32 11.33
CA GLY A 223 -12.23 -18.26 10.96
C GLY A 223 -12.03 -18.01 9.46
N LEU A 224 -10.81 -17.71 9.09
CA LEU A 224 -10.40 -17.55 7.69
C LEU A 224 -9.09 -18.28 7.45
N GLU A 225 -8.98 -19.00 6.32
CA GLU A 225 -7.75 -19.57 5.84
C GLU A 225 -7.34 -18.94 4.52
N ARG A 226 -6.07 -18.58 4.38
CA ARG A 226 -5.56 -17.95 3.16
C ARG A 226 -4.12 -18.38 2.91
N GLN A 227 -3.79 -18.60 1.64
CA GLN A 227 -2.41 -18.74 1.18
C GLN A 227 -1.75 -17.36 1.07
N VAL A 228 -0.55 -17.25 1.63
CA VAL A 228 0.28 -16.04 1.60
C VAL A 228 1.62 -16.40 0.97
N THR A 229 2.06 -15.61 -0.01
CA THR A 229 3.31 -15.87 -0.74
C THR A 229 4.33 -14.76 -0.48
N PHE A 230 5.52 -15.17 -0.02
CA PHE A 230 6.67 -14.29 0.10
C PHE A 230 7.62 -14.57 -1.07
N GLU A 231 7.66 -13.66 -2.01
CA GLU A 231 8.58 -13.77 -3.14
C GLU A 231 10.03 -13.58 -2.68
N SER A 232 10.95 -14.36 -3.26
CA SER A 232 12.37 -14.12 -3.07
C SER A 232 12.75 -12.87 -3.86
N ILE A 233 13.30 -11.85 -3.19
CA ILE A 233 13.94 -10.73 -3.89
C ILE A 233 15.16 -11.31 -4.60
N ARG A 234 15.07 -11.57 -5.90
CA ARG A 234 16.27 -11.79 -6.70
C ARG A 234 16.92 -10.42 -6.91
N PRO A 235 18.15 -10.21 -6.45
CA PRO A 235 18.88 -9.01 -6.83
C PRO A 235 19.04 -9.03 -8.37
N GLN A 236 18.62 -7.94 -9.01
CA GLN A 236 18.92 -7.68 -10.42
C GLN A 236 20.33 -7.14 -10.55
#